data_eb1a9f3b041cc33f68847f7b4268a0e5
#
_entry.id   eb1a9f3b041cc33f68847f7b4268a0e5
#
_cell.length_a   1.000
_cell.length_b   1.000
_cell.length_c   1.000
_cell.angle_alpha   90.00
_cell.angle_beta   90.00
_cell.angle_gamma   90.00
#
_symmetry.space_group_name_H-M   'P 1'
#
loop_
_entity.id
_entity.type
_entity.pdbx_description
1 polymer ?
#
loop_
_entity_poly.entity_id
_entity_poly.type
_entity_poly.pdbx_seq_one_letter_code
_entity_poly.pdbx_strand_id
1 'polypeptide(L)'
;MQASNINRQLPATAATIGRPKVEALRERLLAINPEAEIDARAEMVNEQWLTTNGLEGYDYLIDAIDSVSDKAHLILHASRVRGLKIFSSMGAALRFDPTQVTTGELMDIKGDALAKAVRAQMKRLGRKPNKKIRCVYSSEQAQRCETRGSLMQVTAVFGLTLASLVINDIRKH
;
A
#
# COMPACT_ATOMS: atom_id res chain seq x y z
N MET A 1 -17.09 -1.85 -3.15
CA MET A 1 -16.32 -2.03 -4.40
C MET A 1 -16.99 -1.31 -5.55
N GLN A 2 -16.22 -0.85 -6.54
CA GLN A 2 -16.75 -0.18 -7.74
C GLN A 2 -16.47 -1.02 -8.99
N ALA A 3 -17.31 -0.89 -10.04
CA ALA A 3 -17.12 -1.61 -11.30
C ALA A 3 -15.73 -1.36 -11.92
N SER A 4 -15.20 -0.14 -11.80
CA SER A 4 -13.85 0.24 -12.25
C SER A 4 -12.70 -0.48 -11.54
N ASN A 5 -12.97 -1.27 -10.49
CA ASN A 5 -11.96 -2.05 -9.79
C ASN A 5 -11.76 -3.45 -10.37
N ILE A 6 -12.72 -3.96 -11.16
CA ILE A 6 -12.72 -5.34 -11.69
C ILE A 6 -11.49 -5.65 -12.52
N ASN A 7 -10.99 -4.65 -13.25
CA ASN A 7 -9.84 -4.83 -14.14
C ASN A 7 -8.50 -5.13 -13.44
N ARG A 8 -8.41 -4.95 -12.10
CA ARG A 8 -7.12 -5.09 -11.41
C ARG A 8 -7.16 -5.54 -9.95
N GLN A 9 -8.33 -5.60 -9.31
CA GLN A 9 -8.44 -5.98 -7.90
C GLN A 9 -9.08 -7.36 -7.77
N LEU A 10 -8.33 -8.33 -7.27
CA LEU A 10 -8.78 -9.73 -7.12
C LEU A 10 -10.14 -9.92 -6.43
N PRO A 11 -10.49 -9.17 -5.37
CA PRO A 11 -11.81 -9.30 -4.74
C PRO A 11 -12.94 -8.65 -5.54
N ALA A 12 -12.62 -7.90 -6.62
CA ALA A 12 -13.61 -7.19 -7.40
C ALA A 12 -14.14 -8.07 -8.55
N THR A 13 -15.36 -8.53 -8.42
CA THR A 13 -16.12 -9.30 -9.41
C THR A 13 -17.49 -8.69 -9.60
N ALA A 14 -18.25 -9.11 -10.60
CA ALA A 14 -19.64 -8.68 -10.77
C ALA A 14 -20.49 -8.95 -9.52
N ALA A 15 -20.24 -10.05 -8.80
CA ALA A 15 -20.97 -10.43 -7.59
C ALA A 15 -20.57 -9.62 -6.33
N THR A 16 -19.43 -8.93 -6.36
CA THR A 16 -18.93 -8.19 -5.18
C THR A 16 -19.01 -6.67 -5.31
N ILE A 17 -19.49 -6.15 -6.45
CA ILE A 17 -19.75 -4.71 -6.62
C ILE A 17 -20.73 -4.23 -5.56
N GLY A 18 -20.48 -3.05 -4.99
CA GLY A 18 -21.26 -2.47 -3.89
C GLY A 18 -20.86 -2.94 -2.49
N ARG A 19 -20.22 -4.10 -2.36
CA ARG A 19 -19.75 -4.61 -1.06
C ARG A 19 -18.49 -3.89 -0.57
N PRO A 20 -18.27 -3.78 0.76
CA PRO A 20 -16.99 -3.36 1.33
C PRO A 20 -15.84 -4.27 0.85
N LYS A 21 -14.70 -3.66 0.48
CA LYS A 21 -13.54 -4.43 -0.02
C LYS A 21 -12.98 -5.38 1.04
N VAL A 22 -12.94 -4.93 2.27
CA VAL A 22 -12.38 -5.67 3.41
C VAL A 22 -13.18 -6.94 3.70
N GLU A 23 -14.52 -6.90 3.58
CA GLU A 23 -15.40 -8.06 3.77
C GLU A 23 -15.20 -9.10 2.65
N ALA A 24 -15.25 -8.67 1.40
CA ALA A 24 -15.05 -9.57 0.26
C ALA A 24 -13.65 -10.20 0.27
N LEU A 25 -12.63 -9.45 0.71
CA LEU A 25 -11.27 -9.98 0.86
C LEU A 25 -11.18 -10.95 2.04
N ARG A 26 -11.80 -10.63 3.17
CA ARG A 26 -11.87 -11.53 4.34
C ARG A 26 -12.46 -12.88 3.99
N GLU A 27 -13.62 -12.90 3.32
CA GLU A 27 -14.25 -14.15 2.87
C GLU A 27 -13.32 -14.99 1.98
N ARG A 28 -12.66 -14.35 1.02
CA ARG A 28 -11.69 -15.02 0.15
C ARG A 28 -10.50 -15.59 0.92
N LEU A 29 -9.97 -14.85 1.86
CA LEU A 29 -8.80 -15.29 2.65
C LEU A 29 -9.17 -16.46 3.59
N LEU A 30 -10.34 -16.43 4.20
CA LEU A 30 -10.85 -17.55 5.02
C LEU A 30 -11.18 -18.78 4.18
N ALA A 31 -11.56 -18.63 2.92
CA ALA A 31 -11.72 -19.76 2.01
C ALA A 31 -10.37 -20.42 1.61
N ILE A 32 -9.26 -19.69 1.74
CA ILE A 32 -7.89 -20.21 1.52
C ILE A 32 -7.31 -20.81 2.80
N ASN A 33 -7.43 -20.10 3.91
CA ASN A 33 -7.00 -20.55 5.23
C ASN A 33 -8.11 -20.29 6.26
N PRO A 34 -8.95 -21.30 6.57
CA PRO A 34 -10.06 -21.16 7.51
C PRO A 34 -9.65 -20.82 8.94
N GLU A 35 -8.41 -21.15 9.33
CA GLU A 35 -7.88 -20.90 10.67
C GLU A 35 -7.25 -19.50 10.83
N ALA A 36 -7.22 -18.70 9.77
CA ALA A 36 -6.65 -17.36 9.85
C ALA A 36 -7.53 -16.42 10.67
N GLU A 37 -6.94 -15.75 11.65
CA GLU A 37 -7.60 -14.66 12.37
C GLU A 37 -7.54 -13.37 11.55
N ILE A 38 -8.70 -12.88 11.09
CA ILE A 38 -8.79 -11.71 10.22
C ILE A 38 -9.75 -10.69 10.80
N ASP A 39 -9.21 -9.57 11.25
CA ASP A 39 -9.98 -8.38 11.63
C ASP A 39 -10.13 -7.45 10.42
N ALA A 40 -11.33 -7.40 9.85
CA ALA A 40 -11.63 -6.63 8.65
C ALA A 40 -12.36 -5.35 9.02
N ARG A 41 -11.70 -4.20 8.93
CA ARG A 41 -12.24 -2.88 9.29
C ARG A 41 -12.48 -2.02 8.06
N ALA A 42 -13.73 -1.62 7.83
CA ALA A 42 -14.12 -0.68 6.78
C ALA A 42 -14.03 0.76 7.29
N GLU A 43 -12.83 1.18 7.68
CA GLU A 43 -12.56 2.46 8.33
C GLU A 43 -11.58 3.31 7.51
N MET A 44 -11.65 4.63 7.69
CA MET A 44 -10.70 5.55 7.10
C MET A 44 -9.50 5.71 8.03
N VAL A 45 -8.33 5.25 7.58
CA VAL A 45 -7.07 5.42 8.32
C VAL A 45 -6.54 6.83 8.08
N ASN A 46 -6.87 7.74 8.99
CA ASN A 46 -6.41 9.12 9.02
C ASN A 46 -5.64 9.42 10.32
N GLU A 47 -5.19 10.66 10.53
CA GLU A 47 -4.43 11.05 11.73
C GLU A 47 -5.21 10.79 13.03
N GLN A 48 -6.51 11.09 13.06
CA GLN A 48 -7.36 10.84 14.21
C GLN A 48 -7.49 9.34 14.51
N TRP A 49 -7.72 8.53 13.49
CA TRP A 49 -7.79 7.07 13.63
C TRP A 49 -6.50 6.50 14.22
N LEU A 50 -5.34 6.95 13.73
CA LEU A 50 -4.02 6.53 14.21
C LEU A 50 -3.78 6.91 15.67
N THR A 51 -4.28 8.06 16.11
CA THR A 51 -4.17 8.50 17.51
C THR A 51 -5.04 7.65 18.44
N THR A 52 -6.21 7.22 17.96
CA THR A 52 -7.18 6.45 18.78
C THR A 52 -6.85 4.96 18.83
N ASN A 53 -6.46 4.37 17.70
CA ASN A 53 -6.30 2.90 17.59
C ASN A 53 -4.84 2.44 17.76
N GLY A 54 -3.88 3.30 17.41
CA GLY A 54 -2.46 2.91 17.44
C GLY A 54 -2.09 1.86 16.39
N LEU A 55 -0.85 1.41 16.44
CA LEU A 55 -0.29 0.35 15.59
C LEU A 55 0.61 -0.60 16.40
N GLU A 56 0.52 -0.57 17.71
CA GLU A 56 1.28 -1.42 18.61
C GLU A 56 0.80 -2.86 18.52
N GLY A 57 1.72 -3.81 18.64
CA GLY A 57 1.40 -5.25 18.60
C GLY A 57 1.41 -5.87 17.20
N TYR A 58 1.62 -5.07 16.15
CA TYR A 58 1.82 -5.60 14.80
C TYR A 58 3.33 -5.73 14.47
N ASP A 59 3.71 -6.82 13.83
CA ASP A 59 5.08 -7.04 13.33
C ASP A 59 5.32 -6.29 12.00
N TYR A 60 4.30 -6.30 11.13
CA TYR A 60 4.37 -5.72 9.78
C TYR A 60 3.19 -4.81 9.48
N LEU A 61 3.49 -3.69 8.85
CA LEU A 61 2.52 -2.82 8.20
C LEU A 61 2.79 -2.79 6.70
N ILE A 62 1.77 -3.17 5.92
CA ILE A 62 1.77 -2.99 4.46
C ILE A 62 0.86 -1.82 4.14
N ASP A 63 1.44 -0.73 3.66
CA ASP A 63 0.73 0.46 3.25
C ASP A 63 0.50 0.45 1.73
N ALA A 64 -0.76 0.40 1.33
CA ALA A 64 -1.21 0.50 -0.06
C ALA A 64 -2.23 1.63 -0.26
N ILE A 65 -2.20 2.66 0.59
CA ILE A 65 -3.06 3.83 0.51
C ILE A 65 -2.58 4.74 -0.63
N ASP A 66 -3.51 5.31 -1.41
CA ASP A 66 -3.24 6.28 -2.48
C ASP A 66 -3.47 7.74 -2.06
N SER A 67 -4.18 7.99 -0.96
CA SER A 67 -4.33 9.32 -0.35
C SER A 67 -2.99 9.81 0.19
N VAL A 68 -2.49 10.91 -0.37
CA VAL A 68 -1.18 11.50 -0.01
C VAL A 68 -1.11 11.88 1.45
N SER A 69 -2.18 12.52 1.97
CA SER A 69 -2.23 12.98 3.36
C SER A 69 -2.21 11.81 4.34
N ASP A 70 -3.15 10.87 4.15
CA ASP A 70 -3.31 9.74 5.07
C ASP A 70 -2.10 8.80 5.04
N LYS A 71 -1.54 8.57 3.85
CA LYS A 71 -0.29 7.83 3.67
C LYS A 71 0.88 8.50 4.41
N ALA A 72 1.02 9.81 4.33
CA ALA A 72 2.08 10.53 5.04
C ALA A 72 1.91 10.41 6.56
N HIS A 73 0.69 10.58 7.09
CA HIS A 73 0.40 10.41 8.52
C HIS A 73 0.64 8.98 8.97
N LEU A 74 0.18 7.98 8.21
CA LEU A 74 0.40 6.55 8.50
C LEU A 74 1.89 6.21 8.60
N ILE A 75 2.68 6.58 7.60
CA ILE A 75 4.12 6.31 7.58
C ILE A 75 4.83 7.03 8.75
N LEU A 76 4.52 8.29 9.00
CA LEU A 76 5.10 9.05 10.09
C LEU A 76 4.78 8.45 11.46
N HIS A 77 3.54 8.03 11.67
CA HIS A 77 3.10 7.38 12.91
C HIS A 77 3.78 6.01 13.07
N ALA A 78 3.65 5.15 12.08
CA ALA A 78 4.21 3.80 12.08
C ALA A 78 5.75 3.79 12.24
N SER A 79 6.44 4.81 11.70
CA SER A 79 7.90 4.93 11.84
C SER A 79 8.38 5.08 13.28
N ARG A 80 7.50 5.46 14.20
CA ARG A 80 7.78 5.64 15.63
C ARG A 80 7.47 4.39 16.46
N VAL A 81 6.63 3.49 15.93
CA VAL A 81 6.27 2.26 16.64
C VAL A 81 7.47 1.33 16.65
N ARG A 82 7.86 0.92 17.87
CA ARG A 82 9.01 0.02 18.07
C ARG A 82 8.67 -1.38 17.56
N GLY A 83 9.61 -2.00 16.85
CA GLY A 83 9.45 -3.36 16.30
C GLY A 83 8.67 -3.43 14.99
N LEU A 84 7.72 -2.53 14.74
CA LEU A 84 6.90 -2.53 13.53
C LEU A 84 7.75 -2.29 12.27
N LYS A 85 7.70 -3.21 11.32
CA LYS A 85 8.34 -3.08 10.00
C LYS A 85 7.33 -2.57 8.98
N ILE A 86 7.76 -1.63 8.11
CA ILE A 86 6.85 -0.92 7.19
C ILE A 86 7.31 -1.15 5.76
N PHE A 87 6.39 -1.64 4.94
CA PHE A 87 6.54 -1.71 3.49
C PHE A 87 5.40 -0.91 2.83
N SER A 88 5.74 -0.02 1.91
CA SER A 88 4.77 0.90 1.31
C SER A 88 4.75 0.77 -0.22
N SER A 89 3.56 0.76 -0.80
CA SER A 89 3.35 0.80 -2.24
C SER A 89 3.28 2.24 -2.74
N MET A 90 4.03 2.55 -3.79
CA MET A 90 3.95 3.85 -4.46
C MET A 90 2.97 3.82 -5.65
N GLY A 91 3.07 4.77 -6.57
CA GLY A 91 2.11 4.94 -7.66
C GLY A 91 2.27 3.90 -8.78
N ALA A 92 1.21 3.11 -9.04
CA ALA A 92 1.16 2.13 -10.13
C ALA A 92 0.38 2.61 -11.35
N ALA A 93 -0.34 3.75 -11.25
CA ALA A 93 -1.14 4.27 -12.35
C ALA A 93 -0.28 4.78 -13.51
N LEU A 94 -0.79 4.60 -14.75
CA LEU A 94 -0.12 5.02 -15.98
C LEU A 94 1.25 4.35 -16.20
N ARG A 95 1.44 3.15 -15.67
CA ARG A 95 2.58 2.26 -15.88
C ARG A 95 2.12 1.04 -16.66
N PHE A 96 2.95 0.55 -17.57
CA PHE A 96 2.62 -0.51 -18.52
C PHE A 96 3.57 -1.71 -18.40
N ASP A 97 4.80 -1.46 -18.00
CA ASP A 97 5.85 -2.47 -17.92
C ASP A 97 6.03 -2.97 -16.47
N PRO A 98 5.52 -4.18 -16.16
CA PRO A 98 5.68 -4.78 -14.83
C PRO A 98 7.14 -5.14 -14.50
N THR A 99 8.02 -5.29 -15.50
CA THR A 99 9.43 -5.62 -15.26
C THR A 99 10.23 -4.47 -14.66
N GLN A 100 9.71 -3.25 -14.76
CA GLN A 100 10.30 -2.06 -14.15
C GLN A 100 9.86 -1.83 -12.69
N VAL A 101 9.04 -2.72 -12.14
CA VAL A 101 8.69 -2.68 -10.72
C VAL A 101 9.91 -3.09 -9.89
N THR A 102 10.27 -2.24 -8.95
CA THR A 102 11.47 -2.40 -8.12
C THR A 102 11.24 -1.88 -6.70
N THR A 103 12.26 -1.94 -5.87
CA THR A 103 12.19 -1.46 -4.48
C THR A 103 13.23 -0.40 -4.20
N GLY A 104 12.88 0.54 -3.32
CA GLY A 104 13.80 1.60 -2.89
C GLY A 104 13.39 2.18 -1.54
N GLU A 105 14.21 3.08 -1.02
CA GLU A 105 13.84 3.85 0.16
C GLU A 105 12.99 5.07 -0.24
N LEU A 106 11.94 5.36 0.54
CA LEU A 106 11.00 6.46 0.26
C LEU A 106 11.71 7.79 -0.04
N MET A 107 12.78 8.10 0.69
CA MET A 107 13.45 9.40 0.56
C MET A 107 14.32 9.48 -0.71
N ASP A 108 14.73 8.34 -1.27
CA ASP A 108 15.62 8.26 -2.43
C ASP A 108 14.90 8.03 -3.76
N ILE A 109 13.61 7.63 -3.72
CA ILE A 109 12.81 7.33 -4.92
C ILE A 109 12.70 8.59 -5.80
N LYS A 110 13.10 8.44 -7.06
CA LYS A 110 12.95 9.46 -8.11
C LYS A 110 11.93 8.98 -9.16
N GLY A 111 11.30 9.92 -9.84
CA GLY A 111 10.37 9.61 -10.95
C GLY A 111 8.97 9.13 -10.54
N ASP A 112 8.70 8.91 -9.25
CA ASP A 112 7.37 8.54 -8.75
C ASP A 112 6.63 9.75 -8.18
N ALA A 113 5.46 10.07 -8.77
CA ALA A 113 4.67 11.24 -8.39
C ALA A 113 4.07 11.11 -6.98
N LEU A 114 3.64 9.89 -6.57
CA LEU A 114 3.07 9.66 -5.25
C LEU A 114 4.15 9.79 -4.18
N ALA A 115 5.32 9.17 -4.37
CA ALA A 115 6.46 9.30 -3.45
C ALA A 115 6.88 10.77 -3.29
N LYS A 116 6.94 11.53 -4.40
CA LYS A 116 7.24 12.97 -4.38
C LYS A 116 6.20 13.74 -3.56
N ALA A 117 4.92 13.48 -3.78
CA ALA A 117 3.82 14.16 -3.08
C ALA A 117 3.81 13.81 -1.58
N VAL A 118 4.04 12.55 -1.21
CA VAL A 118 4.14 12.09 0.19
C VAL A 118 5.29 12.79 0.91
N ARG A 119 6.48 12.83 0.30
CA ARG A 119 7.63 13.59 0.88
C ARG A 119 7.33 15.07 1.05
N ALA A 120 6.67 15.68 0.07
CA ALA A 120 6.27 17.09 0.15
C ALA A 120 5.26 17.33 1.28
N GLN A 121 4.31 16.40 1.50
CA GLN A 121 3.37 16.46 2.61
C GLN A 121 4.10 16.33 3.96
N MET A 122 5.01 15.37 4.10
CA MET A 122 5.82 15.23 5.32
C MET A 122 6.63 16.48 5.62
N LYS A 123 7.20 17.13 4.60
CA LYS A 123 7.91 18.40 4.73
C LYS A 123 6.98 19.52 5.22
N ARG A 124 5.75 19.62 4.69
CA ARG A 124 4.73 20.59 5.16
C ARG A 124 4.36 20.38 6.62
N LEU A 125 4.32 19.12 7.06
CA LEU A 125 4.09 18.77 8.47
C LEU A 125 5.31 19.01 9.39
N GLY A 126 6.45 19.43 8.83
CA GLY A 126 7.70 19.60 9.58
C GLY A 126 8.25 18.29 10.16
N ARG A 127 7.89 17.15 9.57
CA ARG A 127 8.18 15.80 10.09
C ARG A 127 8.87 14.94 9.06
N LYS A 128 9.69 13.97 9.52
CA LYS A 128 10.29 12.92 8.71
C LYS A 128 10.16 11.58 9.42
N PRO A 129 10.19 10.44 8.68
CA PRO A 129 10.18 9.13 9.32
C PRO A 129 11.40 8.93 10.21
N ASN A 130 11.23 8.23 11.32
CA ASN A 130 12.32 7.92 12.27
C ASN A 130 13.19 6.74 11.81
N LYS A 131 12.75 6.02 10.79
CA LYS A 131 13.46 4.87 10.19
C LYS A 131 13.31 4.87 8.68
N LYS A 132 14.14 4.08 7.99
CA LYS A 132 14.04 3.87 6.55
C LYS A 132 12.73 3.18 6.20
N ILE A 133 12.05 3.67 5.16
CA ILE A 133 10.79 3.11 4.68
C ILE A 133 11.03 2.45 3.33
N ARG A 134 10.98 1.12 3.32
CA ARG A 134 11.12 0.36 2.08
C ARG A 134 9.84 0.45 1.27
N CYS A 135 9.95 0.88 0.03
CA CYS A 135 8.82 1.04 -0.87
C CYS A 135 8.96 0.18 -2.11
N VAL A 136 7.81 -0.23 -2.66
CA VAL A 136 7.70 -0.78 -4.01
C VAL A 136 7.25 0.35 -4.93
N TYR A 137 7.93 0.54 -6.03
CA TYR A 137 7.62 1.56 -7.04
C TYR A 137 8.03 1.07 -8.43
N SER A 138 7.62 1.78 -9.48
CA SER A 138 8.11 1.51 -10.83
C SER A 138 9.12 2.59 -11.25
N SER A 139 10.23 2.17 -11.83
CA SER A 139 11.20 3.09 -12.46
C SER A 139 10.73 3.62 -13.81
N GLU A 140 9.71 2.99 -14.42
CA GLU A 140 9.06 3.48 -15.63
C GLU A 140 8.50 4.88 -15.40
N GLN A 141 8.65 5.75 -16.39
CA GLN A 141 7.96 7.05 -16.35
C GLN A 141 6.47 6.88 -16.64
N ALA A 142 5.62 7.53 -15.85
CA ALA A 142 4.18 7.50 -16.09
C ALA A 142 3.86 8.06 -17.49
N GLN A 143 3.11 7.28 -18.26
CA GLN A 143 2.71 7.66 -19.60
C GLN A 143 1.68 8.80 -19.56
N ARG A 144 1.69 9.65 -20.59
CA ARG A 144 0.66 10.69 -20.73
C ARG A 144 -0.57 10.07 -21.40
N CYS A 145 -1.66 9.96 -20.65
CA CYS A 145 -2.93 9.45 -21.15
C CYS A 145 -4.05 10.42 -20.73
N GLU A 146 -5.08 10.54 -21.54
CA GLU A 146 -6.28 11.36 -21.25
C GLU A 146 -7.02 10.82 -20.02
N THR A 147 -7.08 9.51 -19.86
CA THR A 147 -7.71 8.85 -18.72
C THR A 147 -6.67 8.17 -17.82
N ARG A 148 -6.79 8.41 -16.51
CA ARG A 148 -5.99 7.68 -15.52
C ARG A 148 -6.49 6.25 -15.38
N GLY A 149 -5.60 5.28 -15.59
CA GLY A 149 -5.87 3.87 -15.42
C GLY A 149 -4.71 3.14 -14.77
N SER A 150 -4.98 1.92 -14.32
CA SER A 150 -3.95 1.00 -13.83
C SER A 150 -4.16 -0.36 -14.49
N LEU A 151 -3.08 -1.01 -14.87
CA LEU A 151 -3.10 -2.33 -15.47
C LEU A 151 -2.87 -3.41 -14.39
N MET A 152 -3.59 -4.52 -14.52
CA MET A 152 -3.52 -5.62 -13.55
C MET A 152 -2.09 -6.16 -13.40
N GLN A 153 -1.38 -6.39 -14.50
CA GLN A 153 -0.03 -6.94 -14.46
C GLN A 153 0.93 -6.06 -13.64
N VAL A 154 0.82 -4.75 -13.73
CA VAL A 154 1.66 -3.83 -12.95
C VAL A 154 1.26 -3.86 -11.48
N THR A 155 -0.03 -3.68 -11.17
CA THR A 155 -0.51 -3.67 -9.77
C THR A 155 -0.32 -5.03 -9.08
N ALA A 156 -0.43 -6.14 -9.81
CA ALA A 156 -0.17 -7.47 -9.27
C ALA A 156 1.31 -7.63 -8.87
N VAL A 157 2.25 -7.20 -9.72
CA VAL A 157 3.68 -7.25 -9.39
C VAL A 157 4.02 -6.35 -8.21
N PHE A 158 3.39 -5.19 -8.05
CA PHE A 158 3.52 -4.39 -6.82
C PHE A 158 3.12 -5.20 -5.58
N GLY A 159 1.96 -5.85 -5.60
CA GLY A 159 1.47 -6.67 -4.47
C GLY A 159 2.36 -7.87 -4.17
N LEU A 160 2.78 -8.61 -5.22
CA LEU A 160 3.68 -9.76 -5.09
C LEU A 160 5.06 -9.35 -4.55
N THR A 161 5.58 -8.20 -4.98
CA THR A 161 6.85 -7.65 -4.47
C THR A 161 6.73 -7.26 -3.00
N LEU A 162 5.63 -6.63 -2.57
CA LEU A 162 5.37 -6.35 -1.15
C LEU A 162 5.33 -7.62 -0.32
N ALA A 163 4.61 -8.66 -0.77
CA ALA A 163 4.56 -9.96 -0.10
C ALA A 163 5.97 -10.58 -0.01
N SER A 164 6.76 -10.52 -1.08
CA SER A 164 8.14 -10.99 -1.10
C SER A 164 9.04 -10.27 -0.09
N LEU A 165 8.86 -8.95 0.10
CA LEU A 165 9.60 -8.20 1.12
C LEU A 165 9.33 -8.73 2.53
N VAL A 166 8.07 -9.01 2.87
CA VAL A 166 7.69 -9.59 4.18
C VAL A 166 8.29 -10.97 4.34
N ILE A 167 8.09 -11.87 3.38
CA ILE A 167 8.58 -13.26 3.43
C ILE A 167 10.12 -13.29 3.57
N ASN A 168 10.82 -12.48 2.78
CA ASN A 168 12.28 -12.43 2.83
C ASN A 168 12.80 -11.85 4.15
N ASP A 169 12.04 -10.98 4.79
CA ASP A 169 12.40 -10.46 6.09
C ASP A 169 12.21 -11.50 7.20
N ILE A 170 11.08 -12.22 7.20
CA ILE A 170 10.82 -13.34 8.14
C ILE A 170 11.91 -14.41 8.04
N ARG A 171 12.36 -14.76 6.83
CA ARG A 171 13.39 -15.78 6.60
C ARG A 171 14.79 -15.43 7.13
N LYS A 172 15.04 -14.18 7.50
CA LYS A 172 16.33 -13.71 8.02
C LYS A 172 16.43 -13.80 9.54
N HIS A 173 15.32 -14.08 10.18
CA HIS A 173 15.16 -14.21 11.62
C HIS A 173 14.71 -15.61 12.01
#